data_aabc5da19fc9f6d5802cf28b2cd9c44b
#
_entry.id   aabc5da19fc9f6d5802cf28b2cd9c44b
#
_cell.length_a   1.000
_cell.length_b   1.000
_cell.length_c   1.000
_cell.angle_alpha   90.00
_cell.angle_beta   90.00
_cell.angle_gamma   90.00
#
_symmetry.space_group_name_H-M   'P 1'
#
loop_
_entity.id
_entity.type
_entity.pdbx_description
1 polymer ?
#
loop_
_entity_poly.entity_id
_entity_poly.type
_entity_poly.pdbx_seq_one_letter_code
_entity_poly.pdbx_strand_id
1 'polypeptide(L)'
;MRAMIAAIALMLPGPLLAQETVLFTLGAGDVSGSYYASAFAICDVVNRTDAGQLRCSPEATAGSIYNLDALRRGQIDFAMVQSDWQRSAYEGTGPYADLGPMSDLRSVMSLYSETLSVLVSSTSDIKELADLRGKRVDVGVPSSGRRGTVDRILATLGYAPADFAALAELPAGVAIESLCSGSIDATLLIVGHPNAAVARALSTCGARLVPLTTAEARAVVDDNPALRKAIIPMTFYPDQTRVVDSVAVTSTVVTRAGTDAKTVAALVKDTVGNLDLLAQRAPVLSGLSPRAMRQVGLSAPLHPGAEAAFAEAGVP
;
A
#
# COMPACT_ATOMS: atom_id res chain seq x y z
N MET A 1 -82.52 15.89 11.85
CA MET A 1 -81.44 15.23 11.12
C MET A 1 -80.23 16.13 11.18
N ARG A 2 -79.20 15.78 11.98
CA ARG A 2 -77.92 16.52 12.07
C ARG A 2 -76.86 15.77 11.25
N ALA A 3 -76.39 16.39 10.17
CA ALA A 3 -75.31 15.83 9.35
C ALA A 3 -73.96 16.03 10.06
N MET A 4 -73.28 14.93 10.39
CA MET A 4 -71.89 14.92 10.85
C MET A 4 -70.95 14.97 9.61
N ILE A 5 -70.24 16.09 9.45
CA ILE A 5 -69.21 16.22 8.44
C ILE A 5 -67.95 15.66 9.07
N ALA A 6 -67.50 14.52 8.58
CA ALA A 6 -66.18 13.95 8.94
C ALA A 6 -65.07 14.66 8.14
N ALA A 7 -64.14 15.41 8.81
CA ALA A 7 -63.01 16.01 8.20
C ALA A 7 -61.91 14.93 8.04
N ILE A 8 -61.64 14.53 6.81
CA ILE A 8 -60.48 13.67 6.47
C ILE A 8 -59.24 14.55 6.41
N ALA A 9 -58.35 14.44 7.42
CA ALA A 9 -57.06 15.09 7.38
C ALA A 9 -56.12 14.34 6.40
N LEU A 10 -55.84 14.94 5.24
CA LEU A 10 -54.77 14.49 4.35
C LEU A 10 -53.42 14.69 5.04
N MET A 11 -52.77 13.61 5.49
CA MET A 11 -51.34 13.64 5.85
C MET A 11 -50.52 13.72 4.57
N LEU A 12 -49.98 14.90 4.25
CA LEU A 12 -48.95 15.06 3.20
C LEU A 12 -47.71 14.37 3.70
N PRO A 13 -47.07 13.47 2.90
CA PRO A 13 -45.76 12.95 3.23
C PRO A 13 -44.79 14.11 3.27
N GLY A 14 -44.07 14.29 4.38
CA GLY A 14 -42.98 15.25 4.51
C GLY A 14 -41.87 14.97 3.48
N PRO A 15 -41.09 15.97 3.08
CA PRO A 15 -40.01 15.76 2.16
C PRO A 15 -39.04 14.72 2.78
N LEU A 16 -38.88 13.57 2.09
CA LEU A 16 -37.70 12.70 2.33
C LEU A 16 -36.47 13.53 1.94
N LEU A 17 -35.73 14.03 2.94
CA LEU A 17 -34.38 14.54 2.70
C LEU A 17 -33.56 13.35 2.22
N ALA A 18 -33.27 13.30 0.94
CA ALA A 18 -32.32 12.35 0.40
C ALA A 18 -30.99 12.62 1.10
N GLN A 19 -30.48 11.65 1.84
CA GLN A 19 -29.20 11.75 2.51
C GLN A 19 -28.13 11.81 1.42
N GLU A 20 -27.35 12.88 1.39
CA GLU A 20 -26.34 13.11 0.36
C GLU A 20 -25.22 12.07 0.50
N THR A 21 -24.98 11.28 -0.55
CA THR A 21 -23.90 10.29 -0.57
C THR A 21 -22.55 10.98 -0.72
N VAL A 22 -21.65 10.76 0.21
CA VAL A 22 -20.26 11.25 0.15
C VAL A 22 -19.43 10.29 -0.71
N LEU A 23 -18.90 10.81 -1.81
CA LEU A 23 -17.98 10.07 -2.69
C LEU A 23 -16.55 10.41 -2.33
N PHE A 24 -15.68 9.42 -2.25
CA PHE A 24 -14.25 9.64 -2.08
C PHE A 24 -13.40 8.61 -2.81
N THR A 25 -12.17 8.99 -3.13
CA THR A 25 -11.21 8.18 -3.85
C THR A 25 -10.10 7.69 -2.93
N LEU A 26 -9.64 6.46 -3.16
CA LEU A 26 -8.47 5.87 -2.51
C LEU A 26 -7.42 5.54 -3.58
N GLY A 27 -6.43 6.42 -3.72
CA GLY A 27 -5.30 6.19 -4.61
C GLY A 27 -4.50 4.97 -4.17
N ALA A 28 -4.31 4.03 -5.07
CA ALA A 28 -3.73 2.74 -4.77
C ALA A 28 -2.38 2.53 -5.48
N GLY A 29 -2.34 1.70 -6.50
CA GLY A 29 -1.15 1.35 -7.26
C GLY A 29 -1.53 0.59 -8.53
N ASP A 30 -0.56 -0.10 -9.10
CA ASP A 30 -0.78 -0.99 -10.25
C ASP A 30 -1.87 -2.04 -9.95
N VAL A 31 -2.75 -2.30 -10.93
CA VAL A 31 -3.89 -3.23 -10.79
C VAL A 31 -3.46 -4.67 -10.43
N SER A 32 -2.24 -5.07 -10.76
CA SER A 32 -1.67 -6.36 -10.39
C SER A 32 -0.97 -6.34 -9.01
N GLY A 33 -0.90 -5.19 -8.35
CA GLY A 33 -0.17 -4.98 -7.10
C GLY A 33 -1.04 -5.15 -5.84
N SER A 34 -0.36 -5.30 -4.70
CA SER A 34 -1.01 -5.43 -3.40
C SER A 34 -1.83 -4.20 -3.00
N TYR A 35 -1.44 -3.00 -3.41
CA TYR A 35 -2.17 -1.76 -3.13
C TYR A 35 -3.56 -1.78 -3.74
N TYR A 36 -3.67 -2.11 -5.04
CA TYR A 36 -4.97 -2.12 -5.69
C TYR A 36 -5.90 -3.19 -5.10
N ALA A 37 -5.39 -4.39 -4.86
CA ALA A 37 -6.16 -5.46 -4.21
C ALA A 37 -6.65 -5.02 -2.81
N SER A 38 -5.82 -4.36 -2.03
CA SER A 38 -6.16 -3.86 -0.70
C SER A 38 -7.17 -2.71 -0.73
N ALA A 39 -6.96 -1.73 -1.61
CA ALA A 39 -7.88 -0.61 -1.78
C ALA A 39 -9.26 -1.10 -2.25
N PHE A 40 -9.28 -2.05 -3.19
CA PHE A 40 -10.52 -2.68 -3.65
C PHE A 40 -11.25 -3.38 -2.49
N ALA A 41 -10.54 -4.17 -1.66
CA ALA A 41 -11.13 -4.85 -0.52
C ALA A 41 -11.67 -3.86 0.52
N ILE A 42 -10.92 -2.81 0.84
CA ILE A 42 -11.35 -1.75 1.78
C ILE A 42 -12.59 -1.03 1.23
N CYS A 43 -12.55 -0.60 -0.02
CA CYS A 43 -13.70 0.08 -0.65
C CYS A 43 -14.94 -0.83 -0.76
N ASP A 44 -14.77 -2.13 -1.06
CA ASP A 44 -15.90 -3.08 -1.08
C ASP A 44 -16.56 -3.20 0.31
N VAL A 45 -15.75 -3.22 1.38
CA VAL A 45 -16.26 -3.23 2.76
C VAL A 45 -17.01 -1.94 3.07
N VAL A 46 -16.40 -0.78 2.88
CA VAL A 46 -17.03 0.53 3.14
C VAL A 46 -18.34 0.67 2.37
N ASN A 47 -18.35 0.31 1.09
CA ASN A 47 -19.53 0.41 0.23
C ASN A 47 -20.69 -0.49 0.66
N ARG A 48 -20.43 -1.55 1.45
CA ARG A 48 -21.43 -2.49 1.97
C ARG A 48 -21.92 -2.12 3.35
N THR A 49 -21.05 -1.59 4.21
CA THR A 49 -21.35 -1.37 5.63
C THR A 49 -22.11 -0.08 5.89
N ASP A 50 -21.84 0.96 5.13
CA ASP A 50 -22.33 2.32 5.41
C ASP A 50 -23.69 2.64 4.73
N ALA A 51 -24.54 1.66 4.48
CA ALA A 51 -25.92 1.80 4.00
C ALA A 51 -26.14 2.85 2.89
N GLY A 52 -25.10 3.17 2.11
CA GLY A 52 -25.16 4.10 0.98
C GLY A 52 -24.79 5.54 1.28
N GLN A 53 -24.35 5.86 2.49
CA GLN A 53 -23.89 7.21 2.84
C GLN A 53 -22.49 7.50 2.32
N LEU A 54 -21.60 6.50 2.29
CA LEU A 54 -20.26 6.58 1.73
C LEU A 54 -20.12 5.72 0.48
N ARG A 55 -19.31 6.21 -0.46
CA ARG A 55 -18.91 5.47 -1.65
C ARG A 55 -17.41 5.69 -1.87
N CYS A 56 -16.65 4.63 -1.68
CA CYS A 56 -15.22 4.55 -1.92
C CYS A 56 -14.94 4.02 -3.33
N SER A 57 -14.07 4.70 -4.07
CA SER A 57 -13.55 4.27 -5.37
C SER A 57 -12.04 4.02 -5.28
N PRO A 58 -11.54 2.79 -5.55
CA PRO A 58 -10.11 2.55 -5.63
C PRO A 58 -9.59 3.07 -6.98
N GLU A 59 -8.52 3.87 -6.94
CA GLU A 59 -7.87 4.45 -8.12
C GLU A 59 -6.58 3.70 -8.47
N ALA A 60 -6.47 3.17 -9.68
CA ALA A 60 -5.22 2.60 -10.18
C ALA A 60 -4.22 3.73 -10.48
N THR A 61 -3.01 3.63 -9.90
CA THR A 61 -1.99 4.68 -10.00
C THR A 61 -0.59 4.08 -10.13
N ALA A 62 0.43 4.94 -10.24
CA ALA A 62 1.82 4.50 -10.18
C ALA A 62 2.29 4.13 -8.76
N GLY A 63 1.52 4.45 -7.70
CA GLY A 63 1.84 4.15 -6.31
C GLY A 63 2.31 5.37 -5.51
N SER A 64 3.12 5.16 -4.45
CA SER A 64 3.32 6.09 -3.34
C SER A 64 3.69 7.53 -3.74
N ILE A 65 4.66 7.73 -4.62
CA ILE A 65 5.13 9.08 -4.98
C ILE A 65 4.03 9.80 -5.76
N TYR A 66 3.44 9.14 -6.77
CA TYR A 66 2.31 9.69 -7.51
C TYR A 66 1.12 10.01 -6.58
N ASN A 67 0.81 9.11 -5.66
CA ASN A 67 -0.32 9.26 -4.73
C ASN A 67 -0.14 10.46 -3.80
N LEU A 68 1.06 10.68 -3.26
CA LEU A 68 1.36 11.85 -2.43
C LEU A 68 1.24 13.15 -3.22
N ASP A 69 1.69 13.16 -4.48
CA ASP A 69 1.54 14.31 -5.35
C ASP A 69 0.08 14.58 -5.72
N ALA A 70 -0.69 13.56 -6.01
CA ALA A 70 -2.13 13.67 -6.31
C ALA A 70 -2.91 14.14 -5.07
N LEU A 71 -2.57 13.62 -3.88
CA LEU A 71 -3.15 14.04 -2.61
C LEU A 71 -2.82 15.51 -2.31
N ARG A 72 -1.56 15.95 -2.51
CA ARG A 72 -1.12 17.35 -2.35
C ARG A 72 -1.93 18.28 -3.25
N ARG A 73 -2.23 17.87 -4.47
CA ARG A 73 -3.04 18.65 -5.44
C ARG A 73 -4.56 18.51 -5.23
N GLY A 74 -5.01 17.68 -4.28
CA GLY A 74 -6.44 17.44 -4.03
C GLY A 74 -7.14 16.67 -5.16
N GLN A 75 -6.40 15.86 -5.90
CA GLN A 75 -6.93 15.02 -6.99
C GLN A 75 -7.48 13.68 -6.48
N ILE A 76 -7.03 13.24 -5.31
CA ILE A 76 -7.53 12.09 -4.58
C ILE A 76 -7.74 12.48 -3.11
N ASP A 77 -8.62 11.76 -2.41
CA ASP A 77 -9.00 12.07 -1.02
C ASP A 77 -8.14 11.29 -0.02
N PHE A 78 -7.84 10.03 -0.32
CA PHE A 78 -6.99 9.14 0.45
C PHE A 78 -5.93 8.52 -0.45
N ALA A 79 -4.80 8.14 0.13
CA ALA A 79 -3.69 7.56 -0.59
C ALA A 79 -3.08 6.37 0.16
N MET A 80 -2.85 5.27 -0.54
CA MET A 80 -1.95 4.22 -0.05
C MET A 80 -0.51 4.61 -0.38
N VAL A 81 0.35 4.60 0.64
CA VAL A 81 1.75 5.00 0.50
C VAL A 81 2.66 4.15 1.40
N GLN A 82 3.89 3.95 0.99
CA GLN A 82 4.94 3.36 1.81
C GLN A 82 5.34 4.33 2.93
N SER A 83 5.66 3.80 4.10
CA SER A 83 6.01 4.58 5.30
C SER A 83 7.25 5.47 5.12
N ASP A 84 8.22 5.08 4.29
CA ASP A 84 9.39 5.88 3.95
C ASP A 84 9.03 7.09 3.08
N TRP A 85 8.10 6.95 2.14
CA TRP A 85 7.60 8.06 1.33
C TRP A 85 6.65 8.96 2.10
N GLN A 86 5.81 8.39 2.99
CA GLN A 86 5.02 9.19 3.93
C GLN A 86 5.92 10.11 4.75
N ARG A 87 7.01 9.55 5.31
CA ARG A 87 7.98 10.33 6.10
C ARG A 87 8.63 11.42 5.25
N SER A 88 9.15 11.04 4.07
CA SER A 88 9.83 11.99 3.19
C SER A 88 8.92 13.16 2.79
N ALA A 89 7.65 12.89 2.47
CA ALA A 89 6.69 13.94 2.12
C ALA A 89 6.33 14.82 3.31
N TYR A 90 6.11 14.22 4.49
CA TYR A 90 5.77 14.96 5.71
C TYR A 90 6.91 15.87 6.17
N GLU A 91 8.16 15.37 6.12
CA GLU A 91 9.37 16.11 6.52
C GLU A 91 9.91 17.04 5.42
N GLY A 92 9.46 16.91 4.17
CA GLY A 92 10.00 17.67 3.02
C GLY A 92 11.43 17.25 2.67
N THR A 93 11.72 15.95 2.68
CA THR A 93 13.05 15.42 2.40
C THR A 93 13.09 14.60 1.11
N GLY A 94 14.30 14.27 0.61
CA GLY A 94 14.48 13.52 -0.63
C GLY A 94 13.81 14.23 -1.82
N PRO A 95 12.94 13.57 -2.60
CA PRO A 95 12.29 14.18 -3.76
C PRO A 95 11.31 15.30 -3.42
N TYR A 96 11.00 15.49 -2.14
CA TYR A 96 10.11 16.57 -1.67
C TYR A 96 10.88 17.79 -1.13
N ALA A 97 12.23 17.78 -1.17
CA ALA A 97 13.04 18.89 -0.63
C ALA A 97 12.69 20.25 -1.28
N ASP A 98 12.52 20.28 -2.60
CA ASP A 98 12.18 21.51 -3.34
C ASP A 98 10.70 21.90 -3.16
N LEU A 99 9.82 20.94 -2.87
CA LEU A 99 8.39 21.16 -2.64
C LEU A 99 8.07 21.56 -1.20
N GLY A 100 9.01 21.36 -0.29
CA GLY A 100 8.85 21.54 1.14
C GLY A 100 7.95 20.50 1.82
N PRO A 101 7.87 20.56 3.17
CA PRO A 101 7.07 19.64 3.96
C PRO A 101 5.58 19.68 3.59
N MET A 102 4.94 18.52 3.56
CA MET A 102 3.48 18.40 3.49
C MET A 102 2.91 18.39 4.91
N SER A 103 2.90 19.55 5.55
CA SER A 103 2.54 19.72 6.98
C SER A 103 1.07 19.39 7.28
N ASP A 104 0.21 19.40 6.26
CA ASP A 104 -1.20 18.99 6.32
C ASP A 104 -1.42 17.50 6.08
N LEU A 105 -0.37 16.70 5.79
CA LEU A 105 -0.46 15.25 5.68
C LEU A 105 -0.88 14.64 7.02
N ARG A 106 -1.80 13.69 6.98
CA ARG A 106 -2.28 12.96 8.16
C ARG A 106 -2.29 11.46 7.88
N SER A 107 -1.83 10.69 8.87
CA SER A 107 -1.97 9.24 8.87
C SER A 107 -3.42 8.86 9.18
N VAL A 108 -3.93 7.87 8.48
CA VAL A 108 -5.25 7.27 8.76
C VAL A 108 -5.06 5.93 9.47
N MET A 109 -4.29 5.04 8.86
CA MET A 109 -3.95 3.74 9.44
C MET A 109 -2.74 3.14 8.71
N SER A 110 -2.06 2.20 9.34
CA SER A 110 -1.13 1.30 8.64
C SER A 110 -1.82 -0.01 8.28
N LEU A 111 -1.24 -0.71 7.33
CA LEU A 111 -1.74 -2.01 6.88
C LEU A 111 -0.65 -3.08 7.09
N TYR A 112 -0.06 -3.56 6.04
CA TYR A 112 0.87 -4.68 6.07
C TYR A 112 2.32 -4.25 5.82
N SER A 113 3.23 -5.19 6.05
CA SER A 113 4.64 -5.05 5.72
C SER A 113 4.86 -5.24 4.22
N GLU A 114 5.59 -4.36 3.58
CA GLU A 114 6.03 -4.48 2.20
C GLU A 114 7.52 -4.82 2.17
N THR A 115 7.80 -6.06 1.81
CA THR A 115 9.15 -6.61 1.89
C THR A 115 9.85 -6.53 0.53
N LEU A 116 11.11 -6.13 0.53
CA LEU A 116 11.97 -6.23 -0.66
C LEU A 116 12.06 -7.69 -1.07
N SER A 117 11.61 -8.00 -2.28
CA SER A 117 11.61 -9.33 -2.88
C SER A 117 12.49 -9.29 -4.12
N VAL A 118 13.70 -9.83 -3.99
CA VAL A 118 14.62 -9.98 -5.11
C VAL A 118 14.30 -11.29 -5.79
N LEU A 119 13.59 -11.23 -6.90
CA LEU A 119 13.22 -12.38 -7.72
C LEU A 119 14.21 -12.53 -8.88
N VAL A 120 14.70 -13.74 -9.08
CA VAL A 120 15.61 -14.09 -10.16
C VAL A 120 15.08 -15.25 -10.99
N SER A 121 15.43 -15.31 -12.26
CA SER A 121 15.05 -16.40 -13.17
C SER A 121 15.52 -17.75 -12.61
N SER A 122 14.79 -18.82 -12.92
CA SER A 122 15.14 -20.20 -12.54
C SER A 122 16.51 -20.65 -13.05
N THR A 123 16.94 -20.15 -14.20
CA THR A 123 18.22 -20.46 -14.84
C THR A 123 19.34 -19.50 -14.46
N SER A 124 19.04 -18.47 -13.66
CA SER A 124 20.02 -17.47 -13.25
C SER A 124 21.04 -18.05 -12.27
N ASP A 125 22.28 -17.62 -12.41
CA ASP A 125 23.39 -17.87 -11.50
C ASP A 125 23.40 -16.95 -10.26
N ILE A 126 22.50 -15.96 -10.19
CA ILE A 126 22.37 -15.00 -9.11
C ILE A 126 21.97 -15.71 -7.81
N LYS A 127 22.81 -15.60 -6.76
CA LYS A 127 22.60 -16.19 -5.43
C LYS A 127 22.54 -15.15 -4.33
N GLU A 128 23.14 -14.00 -4.55
CA GLU A 128 23.21 -12.86 -3.63
C GLU A 128 23.09 -11.55 -4.41
N LEU A 129 22.92 -10.41 -3.73
CA LEU A 129 22.78 -9.11 -4.40
C LEU A 129 24.01 -8.73 -5.21
N ALA A 130 25.21 -9.14 -4.78
CA ALA A 130 26.46 -8.87 -5.50
C ALA A 130 26.45 -9.40 -6.93
N ASP A 131 25.74 -10.48 -7.18
CA ASP A 131 25.62 -11.12 -8.50
C ASP A 131 24.72 -10.33 -9.48
N LEU A 132 24.03 -9.28 -9.02
CA LEU A 132 23.22 -8.39 -9.88
C LEU A 132 24.08 -7.52 -10.79
N ARG A 133 25.38 -7.35 -10.49
CA ARG A 133 26.30 -6.57 -11.33
C ARG A 133 26.41 -7.21 -12.73
N GLY A 134 26.28 -6.38 -13.77
CA GLY A 134 26.30 -6.83 -15.17
C GLY A 134 25.04 -7.58 -15.61
N LYS A 135 23.97 -7.63 -14.80
CA LYS A 135 22.70 -8.28 -15.15
C LYS A 135 21.67 -7.25 -15.63
N ARG A 136 20.62 -7.75 -16.29
CA ARG A 136 19.43 -6.98 -16.70
C ARG A 136 18.44 -7.00 -15.54
N VAL A 137 18.26 -5.87 -14.87
CA VAL A 137 17.50 -5.80 -13.62
C VAL A 137 16.32 -4.85 -13.78
N ASP A 138 15.12 -5.27 -13.39
CA ASP A 138 13.97 -4.40 -13.31
C ASP A 138 13.85 -3.80 -11.89
N VAL A 139 13.69 -2.49 -11.84
CA VAL A 139 13.63 -1.69 -10.59
C VAL A 139 12.29 -0.98 -10.39
N GLY A 140 11.35 -1.14 -11.31
CA GLY A 140 10.00 -0.54 -11.24
C GLY A 140 9.86 0.76 -12.00
N VAL A 141 8.60 1.13 -12.24
CA VAL A 141 8.24 2.31 -13.03
C VAL A 141 8.64 3.60 -12.33
N PRO A 142 9.03 4.65 -13.07
CA PRO A 142 9.25 5.99 -12.51
C PRO A 142 8.04 6.48 -11.70
N SER A 143 8.28 7.32 -10.70
CA SER A 143 7.27 7.87 -9.80
C SER A 143 6.52 6.84 -8.93
N SER A 144 6.93 5.56 -8.95
CA SER A 144 6.44 4.57 -7.99
C SER A 144 7.24 4.62 -6.69
N GLY A 145 6.58 4.30 -5.56
CA GLY A 145 7.27 4.11 -4.30
C GLY A 145 8.31 2.99 -4.37
N ARG A 146 7.96 1.89 -5.06
CA ARG A 146 8.87 0.78 -5.34
C ARG A 146 10.18 1.25 -5.95
N ARG A 147 10.12 2.01 -7.04
CA ARG A 147 11.31 2.51 -7.73
C ARG A 147 12.20 3.33 -6.80
N GLY A 148 11.63 4.30 -6.14
CA GLY A 148 12.42 5.18 -5.29
C GLY A 148 13.01 4.47 -4.07
N THR A 149 12.30 3.51 -3.46
CA THR A 149 12.83 2.70 -2.35
C THR A 149 13.93 1.76 -2.83
N VAL A 150 13.77 1.11 -4.00
CA VAL A 150 14.79 0.26 -4.61
C VAL A 150 16.04 1.06 -4.95
N ASP A 151 15.90 2.23 -5.57
CA ASP A 151 17.03 3.10 -5.91
C ASP A 151 17.84 3.49 -4.66
N ARG A 152 17.15 3.83 -3.55
CA ARG A 152 17.79 4.15 -2.28
C ARG A 152 18.52 2.94 -1.69
N ILE A 153 17.91 1.77 -1.67
CA ILE A 153 18.52 0.53 -1.18
C ILE A 153 19.78 0.20 -1.99
N LEU A 154 19.70 0.26 -3.32
CA LEU A 154 20.83 0.01 -4.20
C LEU A 154 21.96 1.01 -3.96
N ALA A 155 21.65 2.30 -3.85
CA ALA A 155 22.64 3.34 -3.56
C ALA A 155 23.32 3.13 -2.20
N THR A 156 22.57 2.82 -1.13
CA THR A 156 23.11 2.50 0.20
C THR A 156 24.07 1.30 0.15
N LEU A 157 23.79 0.32 -0.71
CA LEU A 157 24.62 -0.87 -0.89
C LEU A 157 25.75 -0.66 -1.93
N GLY A 158 25.94 0.57 -2.41
CA GLY A 158 27.04 0.93 -3.32
C GLY A 158 26.83 0.52 -4.77
N TYR A 159 25.58 0.40 -5.21
CA TYR A 159 25.26 0.17 -6.62
C TYR A 159 24.94 1.49 -7.33
N ALA A 160 25.48 1.64 -8.54
CA ALA A 160 25.15 2.71 -9.47
C ALA A 160 24.43 2.12 -10.71
N PRO A 161 23.68 2.92 -11.47
CA PRO A 161 23.05 2.45 -12.70
C PRO A 161 24.00 1.80 -13.69
N ALA A 162 25.25 2.26 -13.74
CA ALA A 162 26.29 1.72 -14.62
C ALA A 162 26.80 0.30 -14.22
N ASP A 163 26.46 -0.18 -13.03
CA ASP A 163 26.80 -1.52 -12.57
C ASP A 163 25.92 -2.61 -13.24
N PHE A 164 24.83 -2.23 -13.87
CA PHE A 164 23.87 -3.15 -14.50
C PHE A 164 24.06 -3.18 -16.02
N ALA A 165 23.85 -4.34 -16.64
CA ALA A 165 23.83 -4.43 -18.11
C ALA A 165 22.64 -3.64 -18.69
N ALA A 166 21.50 -3.64 -17.99
CA ALA A 166 20.36 -2.80 -18.29
C ALA A 166 19.48 -2.65 -17.04
N LEU A 167 18.88 -1.48 -16.87
CA LEU A 167 17.81 -1.23 -15.92
C LEU A 167 16.47 -1.17 -16.67
N ALA A 168 15.55 -2.05 -16.31
CA ALA A 168 14.18 -2.04 -16.79
C ALA A 168 13.28 -1.31 -15.79
N GLU A 169 12.27 -0.62 -16.30
CA GLU A 169 11.33 0.20 -15.53
C GLU A 169 9.90 -0.27 -15.79
N LEU A 170 9.59 -1.49 -15.33
CA LEU A 170 8.38 -2.20 -15.69
C LEU A 170 7.32 -2.17 -14.59
N PRO A 171 6.02 -2.15 -14.94
CA PRO A 171 4.95 -2.53 -14.03
C PRO A 171 5.19 -3.94 -13.47
N ALA A 172 4.78 -4.20 -12.23
CA ALA A 172 5.11 -5.45 -11.54
C ALA A 172 4.67 -6.72 -12.31
N GLY A 173 3.47 -6.70 -12.91
CA GLY A 173 2.98 -7.82 -13.72
C GLY A 173 3.85 -8.08 -14.94
N VAL A 174 4.25 -7.02 -15.68
CA VAL A 174 5.12 -7.10 -16.86
C VAL A 174 6.53 -7.54 -16.47
N ALA A 175 7.03 -7.10 -15.32
CA ALA A 175 8.34 -7.52 -14.79
C ALA A 175 8.40 -9.04 -14.57
N ILE A 176 7.32 -9.63 -14.00
CA ILE A 176 7.22 -11.08 -13.84
C ILE A 176 7.20 -11.81 -15.18
N GLU A 177 6.44 -11.33 -16.15
CA GLU A 177 6.42 -11.90 -17.50
C GLU A 177 7.79 -11.82 -18.18
N SER A 178 8.48 -10.68 -18.03
CA SER A 178 9.83 -10.48 -18.55
C SER A 178 10.87 -11.38 -17.87
N LEU A 179 10.72 -11.62 -16.56
CA LEU A 179 11.54 -12.54 -15.80
C LEU A 179 11.33 -13.99 -16.29
N CYS A 180 10.08 -14.39 -16.46
CA CYS A 180 9.72 -15.74 -16.92
C CYS A 180 10.16 -16.01 -18.36
N SER A 181 10.13 -15.01 -19.24
CA SER A 181 10.61 -15.12 -20.62
C SER A 181 12.14 -15.02 -20.75
N GLY A 182 12.86 -14.68 -19.67
CA GLY A 182 14.29 -14.44 -19.69
C GLY A 182 14.71 -13.11 -20.33
N SER A 183 13.77 -12.17 -20.52
CA SER A 183 14.07 -10.82 -21.04
C SER A 183 14.81 -9.97 -20.01
N ILE A 184 14.61 -10.24 -18.72
CA ILE A 184 15.39 -9.72 -17.59
C ILE A 184 15.90 -10.87 -16.74
N ASP A 185 16.96 -10.62 -15.97
CA ASP A 185 17.61 -11.62 -15.12
C ASP A 185 17.11 -11.58 -13.68
N ALA A 186 16.69 -10.39 -13.24
CA ALA A 186 16.13 -10.14 -11.90
C ALA A 186 15.09 -9.02 -11.91
N THR A 187 14.18 -9.05 -10.92
CA THR A 187 13.28 -7.94 -10.59
C THR A 187 13.26 -7.71 -9.08
N LEU A 188 13.32 -6.44 -8.68
CA LEU A 188 13.28 -6.02 -7.29
C LEU A 188 11.88 -5.46 -6.97
N LEU A 189 11.09 -6.21 -6.22
CA LEU A 189 9.74 -5.80 -5.82
C LEU A 189 9.74 -5.32 -4.35
N ILE A 190 8.97 -4.30 -4.05
CA ILE A 190 8.60 -3.91 -2.68
C ILE A 190 7.10 -4.19 -2.56
N VAL A 191 6.74 -5.31 -1.95
CA VAL A 191 5.34 -5.79 -1.94
C VAL A 191 4.96 -6.45 -0.62
N GLY A 192 3.68 -6.42 -0.32
CA GLY A 192 3.11 -7.23 0.76
C GLY A 192 2.99 -8.71 0.36
N HIS A 193 3.13 -9.58 1.33
CA HIS A 193 3.01 -11.03 1.16
C HIS A 193 1.82 -11.61 1.95
N PRO A 194 1.17 -12.68 1.44
CA PRO A 194 1.39 -13.32 0.15
C PRO A 194 1.01 -12.43 -1.04
N ASN A 195 1.77 -12.50 -2.13
CA ASN A 195 1.57 -11.70 -3.34
C ASN A 195 1.36 -12.60 -4.56
N ALA A 196 0.33 -12.35 -5.34
CA ALA A 196 -0.05 -13.19 -6.49
C ALA A 196 1.01 -13.18 -7.62
N ALA A 197 1.67 -12.04 -7.87
CA ALA A 197 2.72 -11.95 -8.89
C ALA A 197 3.95 -12.75 -8.48
N VAL A 198 4.36 -12.68 -7.20
CA VAL A 198 5.45 -13.50 -6.65
C VAL A 198 5.08 -14.99 -6.72
N ALA A 199 3.88 -15.37 -6.28
CA ALA A 199 3.40 -16.76 -6.36
C ALA A 199 3.46 -17.29 -7.78
N ARG A 200 2.98 -16.51 -8.76
CA ARG A 200 3.04 -16.89 -10.18
C ARG A 200 4.47 -17.06 -10.67
N ALA A 201 5.40 -16.18 -10.32
CA ALA A 201 6.80 -16.31 -10.71
C ALA A 201 7.44 -17.60 -10.17
N LEU A 202 7.19 -17.91 -8.89
CA LEU A 202 7.72 -19.12 -8.26
C LEU A 202 7.13 -20.40 -8.90
N SER A 203 5.79 -20.48 -9.05
CA SER A 203 5.11 -21.68 -9.51
C SER A 203 5.16 -21.91 -11.03
N THR A 204 5.12 -20.83 -11.84
CA THR A 204 4.97 -20.94 -13.29
C THR A 204 6.31 -21.03 -14.02
N CYS A 205 7.30 -20.28 -13.60
CA CYS A 205 8.62 -20.24 -14.25
C CYS A 205 9.77 -20.60 -13.32
N GLY A 206 9.48 -21.12 -12.12
CA GLY A 206 10.50 -21.59 -11.18
C GLY A 206 11.46 -20.50 -10.71
N ALA A 207 11.01 -19.23 -10.72
CA ALA A 207 11.80 -18.11 -10.21
C ALA A 207 12.17 -18.37 -8.73
N ARG A 208 13.23 -17.73 -8.27
CA ARG A 208 13.72 -17.89 -6.90
C ARG A 208 13.80 -16.54 -6.19
N LEU A 209 13.54 -16.54 -4.89
CA LEU A 209 13.81 -15.40 -4.02
C LEU A 209 15.25 -15.44 -3.52
N VAL A 210 15.96 -14.32 -3.66
CA VAL A 210 17.33 -14.12 -3.18
C VAL A 210 17.29 -13.34 -1.88
N PRO A 211 17.92 -13.84 -0.77
CA PRO A 211 17.97 -13.14 0.49
C PRO A 211 18.97 -11.99 0.48
N LEU A 212 18.78 -11.02 1.36
CA LEU A 212 19.83 -10.10 1.77
C LEU A 212 20.69 -10.79 2.82
N THR A 213 21.98 -10.47 2.82
CA THR A 213 22.86 -10.80 3.95
C THR A 213 22.50 -9.95 5.17
N THR A 214 22.86 -10.42 6.36
CA THR A 214 22.66 -9.66 7.60
C THR A 214 23.33 -8.28 7.55
N ALA A 215 24.48 -8.17 6.89
CA ALA A 215 25.22 -6.93 6.73
C ALA A 215 24.48 -5.93 5.82
N GLU A 216 23.99 -6.40 4.67
CA GLU A 216 23.18 -5.59 3.73
C GLU A 216 21.90 -5.10 4.38
N ALA A 217 21.13 -5.99 5.03
CA ALA A 217 19.91 -5.62 5.71
C ALA A 217 20.17 -4.60 6.84
N ARG A 218 21.30 -4.72 7.55
CA ARG A 218 21.69 -3.75 8.57
C ARG A 218 22.04 -2.40 7.96
N ALA A 219 22.89 -2.36 6.93
CA ALA A 219 23.30 -1.12 6.28
C ALA A 219 22.08 -0.32 5.77
N VAL A 220 21.11 -1.01 5.14
CA VAL A 220 19.88 -0.39 4.64
C VAL A 220 19.01 0.17 5.76
N VAL A 221 18.87 -0.53 6.89
CA VAL A 221 18.07 -0.07 8.03
C VAL A 221 18.74 1.08 8.78
N ASP A 222 20.08 1.05 8.90
CA ASP A 222 20.83 2.12 9.55
C ASP A 222 20.78 3.43 8.73
N ASP A 223 20.74 3.34 7.38
CA ASP A 223 20.61 4.49 6.48
C ASP A 223 19.18 5.06 6.44
N ASN A 224 18.18 4.21 6.49
CA ASN A 224 16.77 4.62 6.42
C ASN A 224 15.93 4.04 7.57
N PRO A 225 15.69 4.83 8.64
CA PRO A 225 14.92 4.38 9.81
C PRO A 225 13.44 4.05 9.53
N ALA A 226 12.92 4.36 8.35
CA ALA A 226 11.58 3.92 7.95
C ALA A 226 11.54 2.48 7.45
N LEU A 227 12.72 1.88 7.18
CA LEU A 227 12.86 0.46 6.90
C LEU A 227 13.14 -0.33 8.19
N ARG A 228 12.81 -1.60 8.18
CA ARG A 228 13.13 -2.55 9.24
C ARG A 228 13.56 -3.87 8.64
N LYS A 229 14.31 -4.66 9.41
CA LYS A 229 14.58 -6.06 9.04
C LYS A 229 13.27 -6.84 8.97
N ALA A 230 13.17 -7.69 7.96
CA ALA A 230 11.99 -8.52 7.71
C ALA A 230 12.40 -9.86 7.13
N ILE A 231 11.45 -10.79 7.13
CA ILE A 231 11.60 -12.09 6.47
C ILE A 231 10.40 -12.33 5.55
N ILE A 232 10.59 -13.13 4.51
CA ILE A 232 9.49 -13.73 3.75
C ILE A 232 9.39 -15.19 4.21
N PRO A 233 8.36 -15.54 5.01
CA PRO A 233 8.18 -16.90 5.52
C PRO A 233 7.97 -17.90 4.39
N MET A 234 8.54 -19.08 4.50
CA MET A 234 8.35 -20.15 3.50
C MET A 234 6.90 -20.65 3.44
N THR A 235 6.09 -20.37 4.45
CA THR A 235 4.67 -20.74 4.48
C THR A 235 3.79 -19.92 3.54
N PHE A 236 4.30 -18.81 2.98
CA PHE A 236 3.53 -17.98 2.05
C PHE A 236 3.43 -18.57 0.65
N TYR A 237 4.41 -19.38 0.24
CA TYR A 237 4.47 -19.93 -1.11
C TYR A 237 4.88 -21.41 -1.06
N PRO A 238 4.08 -22.33 -1.61
CA PRO A 238 4.39 -23.76 -1.61
C PRO A 238 5.74 -24.11 -2.22
N ASP A 239 6.18 -23.34 -3.22
CA ASP A 239 7.42 -23.58 -3.96
C ASP A 239 8.65 -22.94 -3.30
N GLN A 240 8.45 -22.21 -2.19
CA GLN A 240 9.55 -21.61 -1.42
C GLN A 240 10.12 -22.63 -0.43
N THR A 241 11.41 -22.92 -0.57
CA THR A 241 12.09 -23.97 0.22
C THR A 241 12.81 -23.47 1.46
N ARG A 242 12.87 -22.14 1.66
CA ARG A 242 13.56 -21.51 2.81
C ARG A 242 12.92 -20.18 3.18
N VAL A 243 13.16 -19.75 4.41
CA VAL A 243 12.92 -18.36 4.82
C VAL A 243 13.88 -17.44 4.05
N VAL A 244 13.41 -16.27 3.65
CA VAL A 244 14.21 -15.28 2.93
C VAL A 244 14.37 -14.04 3.80
N ASP A 245 15.60 -13.75 4.22
CA ASP A 245 15.96 -12.53 4.95
C ASP A 245 15.87 -11.32 4.01
N SER A 246 15.34 -10.23 4.52
CA SER A 246 15.13 -9.02 3.74
C SER A 246 14.90 -7.78 4.64
N VAL A 247 14.48 -6.68 4.02
CA VAL A 247 14.04 -5.45 4.67
C VAL A 247 12.63 -5.09 4.21
N ALA A 248 11.93 -4.30 5.00
CA ALA A 248 10.57 -3.90 4.67
C ALA A 248 10.24 -2.47 5.11
N VAL A 249 9.35 -1.84 4.37
CA VAL A 249 8.57 -0.67 4.78
C VAL A 249 7.18 -1.12 5.23
N THR A 250 6.34 -0.18 5.68
CA THR A 250 4.94 -0.45 6.00
C THR A 250 4.04 0.23 4.97
N SER A 251 3.03 -0.46 4.48
CA SER A 251 1.92 0.14 3.74
C SER A 251 1.06 0.96 4.68
N THR A 252 0.74 2.19 4.33
CA THR A 252 -0.08 3.10 5.13
C THR A 252 -1.15 3.75 4.28
N VAL A 253 -2.26 4.14 4.90
CA VAL A 253 -3.28 5.01 4.31
C VAL A 253 -3.11 6.39 4.92
N VAL A 254 -3.05 7.40 4.07
CA VAL A 254 -2.91 8.82 4.45
C VAL A 254 -3.98 9.67 3.80
N THR A 255 -4.20 10.85 4.37
CA THR A 255 -5.09 11.89 3.85
C THR A 255 -4.57 13.28 4.24
N ARG A 256 -5.31 14.34 3.98
CA ARG A 256 -4.98 15.70 4.41
C ARG A 256 -5.74 16.09 5.68
N ALA A 257 -5.21 17.03 6.44
CA ALA A 257 -5.82 17.52 7.68
C ALA A 257 -7.23 18.09 7.49
N GLY A 258 -7.54 18.61 6.29
CA GLY A 258 -8.85 19.18 5.95
C GLY A 258 -9.90 18.14 5.49
N THR A 259 -9.55 16.86 5.41
CA THR A 259 -10.52 15.81 5.06
C THR A 259 -11.58 15.68 6.16
N ASP A 260 -12.84 15.43 5.78
CA ASP A 260 -13.91 15.34 6.77
C ASP A 260 -13.67 14.23 7.79
N ALA A 261 -13.72 14.60 9.07
CA ALA A 261 -13.40 13.70 10.17
C ALA A 261 -14.37 12.51 10.27
N LYS A 262 -15.64 12.68 9.87
CA LYS A 262 -16.62 11.59 9.89
C LYS A 262 -16.32 10.58 8.81
N THR A 263 -15.95 11.03 7.63
CA THR A 263 -15.52 10.18 6.51
C THR A 263 -14.28 9.36 6.88
N VAL A 264 -13.27 10.00 7.50
CA VAL A 264 -12.08 9.29 7.98
C VAL A 264 -12.41 8.28 9.08
N ALA A 265 -13.28 8.66 10.03
CA ALA A 265 -13.68 7.77 11.11
C ALA A 265 -14.44 6.55 10.58
N ALA A 266 -15.35 6.73 9.64
CA ALA A 266 -16.10 5.64 9.03
C ALA A 266 -15.18 4.68 8.25
N LEU A 267 -14.23 5.20 7.46
CA LEU A 267 -13.23 4.39 6.77
C LEU A 267 -12.43 3.50 7.74
N VAL A 268 -11.95 4.07 8.85
CA VAL A 268 -11.20 3.31 9.86
C VAL A 268 -12.08 2.29 10.56
N LYS A 269 -13.28 2.69 11.00
CA LYS A 269 -14.24 1.84 11.70
C LYS A 269 -14.65 0.63 10.86
N ASP A 270 -15.00 0.86 9.60
CA ASP A 270 -15.40 -0.20 8.68
C ASP A 270 -14.24 -1.15 8.39
N THR A 271 -13.02 -0.61 8.21
CA THR A 271 -11.83 -1.42 8.01
C THR A 271 -11.52 -2.27 9.23
N VAL A 272 -11.46 -1.67 10.43
CA VAL A 272 -11.14 -2.37 11.68
C VAL A 272 -12.21 -3.38 12.08
N GLY A 273 -13.47 -3.05 11.82
CA GLY A 273 -14.62 -3.93 12.15
C GLY A 273 -14.77 -5.15 11.24
N ASN A 274 -14.03 -5.22 10.10
CA ASN A 274 -14.23 -6.26 9.09
C ASN A 274 -12.93 -6.95 8.66
N LEU A 275 -11.96 -7.13 9.58
CA LEU A 275 -10.62 -7.67 9.25
C LEU A 275 -10.69 -9.06 8.61
N ASP A 276 -11.58 -9.93 9.07
CA ASP A 276 -11.74 -11.28 8.49
C ASP A 276 -12.24 -11.23 7.05
N LEU A 277 -13.17 -10.33 6.74
CA LEU A 277 -13.67 -10.14 5.39
C LEU A 277 -12.57 -9.54 4.48
N LEU A 278 -11.81 -8.61 4.99
CA LEU A 278 -10.67 -8.04 4.27
C LEU A 278 -9.62 -9.11 3.94
N ALA A 279 -9.27 -9.98 4.90
CA ALA A 279 -8.34 -11.09 4.70
C ALA A 279 -8.83 -12.08 3.62
N GLN A 280 -10.14 -12.34 3.56
CA GLN A 280 -10.75 -13.18 2.52
C GLN A 280 -10.68 -12.53 1.13
N ARG A 281 -10.85 -11.20 1.05
CA ARG A 281 -10.82 -10.43 -0.21
C ARG A 281 -9.41 -10.21 -0.74
N ALA A 282 -8.49 -9.91 0.16
CA ALA A 282 -7.10 -9.64 -0.16
C ALA A 282 -6.19 -10.33 0.90
N PRO A 283 -5.63 -11.51 0.61
CA PRO A 283 -4.83 -12.30 1.56
C PRO A 283 -3.66 -11.53 2.18
N VAL A 284 -3.13 -10.51 1.51
CA VAL A 284 -2.10 -9.62 2.05
C VAL A 284 -2.55 -8.86 3.30
N LEU A 285 -3.86 -8.71 3.50
CA LEU A 285 -4.46 -8.08 4.68
C LEU A 285 -4.68 -9.06 5.85
N SER A 286 -4.28 -10.34 5.68
CA SER A 286 -4.33 -11.31 6.76
C SER A 286 -3.37 -10.92 7.89
N GLY A 287 -3.83 -11.06 9.12
CA GLY A 287 -3.01 -10.78 10.30
C GLY A 287 -2.93 -9.30 10.67
N LEU A 288 -3.74 -8.42 10.07
CA LEU A 288 -3.90 -7.06 10.56
C LEU A 288 -4.36 -7.06 12.01
N SER A 289 -3.81 -6.17 12.82
CA SER A 289 -4.28 -5.93 14.18
C SER A 289 -4.56 -4.45 14.38
N PRO A 290 -5.69 -4.08 14.99
CA PRO A 290 -6.05 -2.68 15.19
C PRO A 290 -4.97 -1.87 15.90
N ARG A 291 -4.28 -2.49 16.86
CA ARG A 291 -3.16 -1.85 17.56
C ARG A 291 -1.98 -1.53 16.62
N ALA A 292 -1.57 -2.48 15.77
CA ALA A 292 -0.51 -2.24 14.80
C ALA A 292 -0.95 -1.21 13.76
N MET A 293 -2.20 -1.25 13.31
CA MET A 293 -2.76 -0.30 12.35
C MET A 293 -2.72 1.14 12.85
N ARG A 294 -2.83 1.36 14.15
CA ARG A 294 -2.74 2.68 14.78
C ARG A 294 -1.32 3.18 15.00
N GLN A 295 -0.31 2.30 15.06
CA GLN A 295 0.99 2.67 15.63
C GLN A 295 2.19 2.45 14.67
N VAL A 296 2.12 1.48 13.76
CA VAL A 296 3.31 1.03 13.02
C VAL A 296 3.49 1.82 11.72
N GLY A 297 4.68 2.38 11.51
CA GLY A 297 5.06 3.04 10.25
C GLY A 297 4.33 4.36 9.96
N LEU A 298 3.70 4.97 10.94
CA LEU A 298 3.03 6.27 10.82
C LEU A 298 3.99 7.39 11.21
N SER A 299 4.37 8.23 10.27
CA SER A 299 5.32 9.34 10.49
C SER A 299 4.63 10.70 10.50
N ALA A 300 3.47 10.84 9.87
CA ALA A 300 2.60 12.01 10.03
C ALA A 300 1.65 11.80 11.23
N PRO A 301 1.17 12.88 11.88
CA PRO A 301 0.17 12.77 12.94
C PRO A 301 -1.09 12.04 12.46
N LEU A 302 -1.73 11.29 13.35
CA LEU A 302 -3.03 10.70 13.02
C LEU A 302 -4.07 11.80 12.70
N HIS A 303 -4.97 11.49 11.78
CA HIS A 303 -6.12 12.33 11.53
C HIS A 303 -7.10 12.26 12.73
N PRO A 304 -7.71 13.38 13.18
CA PRO A 304 -8.64 13.35 14.32
C PRO A 304 -9.78 12.32 14.19
N GLY A 305 -10.30 12.11 12.97
CA GLY A 305 -11.29 11.08 12.70
C GLY A 305 -10.74 9.66 12.90
N ALA A 306 -9.48 9.42 12.54
CA ALA A 306 -8.83 8.14 12.76
C ALA A 306 -8.58 7.88 14.25
N GLU A 307 -8.10 8.90 14.99
CA GLU A 307 -7.93 8.81 16.45
C GLU A 307 -9.23 8.45 17.15
N ALA A 308 -10.33 9.14 16.80
CA ALA A 308 -11.66 8.88 17.36
C ALA A 308 -12.14 7.45 17.08
N ALA A 309 -11.98 6.97 15.84
CA ALA A 309 -12.39 5.62 15.44
C ALA A 309 -11.59 4.52 16.16
N PHE A 310 -10.27 4.68 16.28
CA PHE A 310 -9.45 3.74 17.05
C PHE A 310 -9.79 3.74 18.54
N ALA A 311 -10.07 4.91 19.13
CA ALA A 311 -10.51 5.01 20.52
C ALA A 311 -11.88 4.32 20.75
N GLU A 312 -12.85 4.51 19.82
CA GLU A 312 -14.14 3.81 19.85
C GLU A 312 -13.97 2.28 19.75
N ALA A 313 -13.00 1.82 18.97
CA ALA A 313 -12.65 0.40 18.86
C ALA A 313 -11.84 -0.14 20.08
N GLY A 314 -11.61 0.67 21.11
CA GLY A 314 -10.85 0.27 22.30
C GLY A 314 -9.34 0.10 22.05
N VAL A 315 -8.80 0.75 21.03
CA VAL A 315 -7.37 0.71 20.68
C VAL A 315 -6.69 1.95 21.26
N PRO A 316 -5.85 1.79 22.32
CA PRO A 316 -5.19 2.90 23.01
C PRO A 316 -4.08 3.54 22.19
#